data_d38b9a6a2dbee231cd774aa998586222
#
_entry.id   d38b9a6a2dbee231cd774aa998586222
#
_cell.length_a   1.000
_cell.length_b   1.000
_cell.length_c   1.000
_cell.angle_alpha   90.00
_cell.angle_beta   90.00
_cell.angle_gamma   90.00
#
_symmetry.space_group_name_H-M   'P 1'
#
loop_
_entity.id
_entity.type
_entity.pdbx_description
1 polymer ?
#
loop_
_entity_poly.entity_id
_entity_poly.type
_entity_poly.pdbx_seq_one_letter_code
_entity_poly.pdbx_strand_id
1 'polypeptide(L)'
;QFLDVMGDLEIAAIKPKHAYDYLDKVLAENPDRSNKTLRDYIWGVQDLLKYCVQRDYIQSNPFRDLDLKPYGKQPEETYPFEKSELKAIFTHDWNPQDRLLLSILVTTGMRPSEAGNLTWERFNDTEHEGIRYFTTLNTADEKVRVKNSGSKRFVPIHPDLQLPARSTGRLFDYEKNEDGLSATDIGHQILPILHYIVPHPNKNIRSFRKTFKRMCRDRGVEEEVHDAITGHRQSASASRANYGGMGVPVMFKAISKLDVSFLTIKLISKD
;
A
#
# COMPACT_ATOMS: atom_id res chain seq x y z
N GLN A 1 -6.68 -16.54 -19.66
CA GLN A 1 -5.58 -17.32 -19.04
C GLN A 1 -5.99 -18.75 -18.68
N PHE A 2 -7.13 -18.99 -17.93
CA PHE A 2 -7.58 -20.38 -17.64
C PHE A 2 -7.87 -21.15 -18.93
N LEU A 3 -8.59 -20.57 -19.87
CA LEU A 3 -8.89 -21.16 -21.19
C LEU A 3 -7.63 -21.38 -22.02
N ASP A 4 -6.67 -20.48 -21.98
CA ASP A 4 -5.40 -20.60 -22.74
C ASP A 4 -4.60 -21.83 -22.29
N VAL A 5 -4.64 -22.15 -21.00
CA VAL A 5 -3.88 -23.24 -20.37
C VAL A 5 -4.64 -24.58 -20.40
N MET A 6 -5.96 -24.53 -20.17
CA MET A 6 -6.79 -25.74 -20.02
C MET A 6 -7.60 -26.09 -21.24
N GLY A 7 -7.68 -25.20 -22.23
CA GLY A 7 -8.57 -25.32 -23.38
C GLY A 7 -10.01 -24.92 -23.05
N ASP A 8 -10.88 -24.93 -24.06
CA ASP A 8 -12.28 -24.65 -23.91
C ASP A 8 -13.00 -25.91 -23.39
N LEU A 9 -13.37 -25.86 -22.13
CA LEU A 9 -14.06 -26.96 -21.42
C LEU A 9 -15.56 -26.65 -21.30
N GLU A 10 -16.40 -27.63 -21.56
CA GLU A 10 -17.81 -27.52 -21.20
C GLU A 10 -17.96 -27.27 -19.70
N ILE A 11 -18.75 -26.30 -19.32
CA ILE A 11 -18.94 -25.88 -17.90
C ILE A 11 -19.39 -27.05 -17.04
N ALA A 12 -20.28 -27.91 -17.54
CA ALA A 12 -20.76 -29.11 -16.85
C ALA A 12 -19.68 -30.20 -16.67
N ALA A 13 -18.61 -30.16 -17.48
CA ALA A 13 -17.49 -31.12 -17.37
C ALA A 13 -16.38 -30.65 -16.42
N ILE A 14 -16.44 -29.42 -15.93
CA ILE A 14 -15.44 -28.88 -15.00
C ILE A 14 -15.55 -29.60 -13.65
N LYS A 15 -14.39 -30.10 -13.20
CA LYS A 15 -14.24 -30.85 -11.92
C LYS A 15 -13.16 -30.17 -11.06
N PRO A 16 -13.12 -30.42 -9.74
CA PRO A 16 -12.07 -29.87 -8.85
C PRO A 16 -10.64 -30.12 -9.35
N LYS A 17 -10.38 -31.29 -9.93
CA LYS A 17 -9.06 -31.63 -10.49
C LYS A 17 -8.56 -30.62 -11.52
N HIS A 18 -9.45 -30.02 -12.31
CA HIS A 18 -9.04 -29.05 -13.35
C HIS A 18 -8.45 -27.77 -12.75
N ALA A 19 -8.80 -27.43 -11.50
CA ALA A 19 -8.14 -26.33 -10.79
C ALA A 19 -6.69 -26.69 -10.44
N TYR A 20 -6.46 -27.89 -9.96
CA TYR A 20 -5.11 -28.38 -9.60
C TYR A 20 -4.25 -28.56 -10.85
N ASP A 21 -4.77 -29.21 -11.89
CA ASP A 21 -4.07 -29.37 -13.19
C ASP A 21 -3.68 -27.99 -13.79
N TYR A 22 -4.54 -27.00 -13.65
CA TYR A 22 -4.26 -25.61 -14.07
C TYR A 22 -3.11 -24.98 -13.26
N LEU A 23 -3.15 -25.13 -11.93
CA LEU A 23 -2.11 -24.58 -11.06
C LEU A 23 -0.76 -25.25 -11.29
N ASP A 24 -0.74 -26.58 -11.52
CA ASP A 24 0.48 -27.33 -11.82
C ASP A 24 1.11 -26.83 -13.14
N LYS A 25 0.31 -26.62 -14.18
CA LYS A 25 0.80 -26.06 -15.45
C LYS A 25 1.34 -24.64 -15.29
N VAL A 26 0.61 -23.78 -14.57
CA VAL A 26 1.02 -22.38 -14.31
C VAL A 26 2.32 -22.31 -13.50
N LEU A 27 2.50 -23.22 -12.55
CA LEU A 27 3.73 -23.33 -11.75
C LEU A 27 4.89 -23.93 -12.53
N ALA A 28 4.62 -24.86 -13.47
CA ALA A 28 5.66 -25.38 -14.35
C ALA A 28 6.26 -24.29 -15.26
N GLU A 29 5.44 -23.33 -15.70
CA GLU A 29 5.92 -22.17 -16.46
C GLU A 29 6.68 -21.14 -15.58
N ASN A 30 6.24 -20.95 -14.35
CA ASN A 30 6.87 -20.02 -13.41
C ASN A 30 6.73 -20.51 -11.95
N PRO A 31 7.74 -21.27 -11.45
CA PRO A 31 7.74 -21.81 -10.10
C PRO A 31 7.75 -20.76 -8.97
N ASP A 32 8.12 -19.53 -9.30
CA ASP A 32 8.24 -18.44 -8.34
C ASP A 32 6.92 -17.68 -8.07
N ARG A 33 5.84 -18.09 -8.70
CA ARG A 33 4.53 -17.42 -8.49
C ARG A 33 4.07 -17.51 -7.03
N SER A 34 3.56 -16.40 -6.53
CA SER A 34 3.04 -16.35 -5.17
C SER A 34 1.72 -17.13 -5.03
N ASN A 35 1.51 -17.75 -3.88
CA ASN A 35 0.24 -18.39 -3.53
C ASN A 35 -0.96 -17.43 -3.75
N LYS A 36 -0.78 -16.16 -3.38
CA LYS A 36 -1.82 -15.16 -3.59
C LYS A 36 -2.19 -15.00 -5.06
N THR A 37 -1.21 -14.92 -5.97
CA THR A 37 -1.45 -14.81 -7.41
C THR A 37 -2.22 -16.02 -7.94
N LEU A 38 -1.83 -17.22 -7.50
CA LEU A 38 -2.51 -18.45 -7.91
C LEU A 38 -3.94 -18.50 -7.40
N ARG A 39 -4.19 -18.08 -6.17
CA ARG A 39 -5.56 -17.95 -5.63
C ARG A 39 -6.39 -16.93 -6.39
N ASP A 40 -5.81 -15.80 -6.77
CA ASP A 40 -6.51 -14.77 -7.55
C ASP A 40 -6.91 -15.31 -8.94
N TYR A 41 -6.07 -16.17 -9.58
CA TYR A 41 -6.42 -16.85 -10.83
C TYR A 41 -7.60 -17.83 -10.67
N ILE A 42 -7.56 -18.65 -9.63
CA ILE A 42 -8.66 -19.58 -9.32
C ILE A 42 -9.93 -18.82 -8.96
N TRP A 43 -9.82 -17.71 -8.21
CA TRP A 43 -10.97 -16.90 -7.82
C TRP A 43 -11.74 -16.35 -9.01
N GLY A 44 -11.05 -15.93 -10.08
CA GLY A 44 -11.71 -15.48 -11.30
C GLY A 44 -12.59 -16.56 -11.95
N VAL A 45 -12.11 -17.81 -11.95
CA VAL A 45 -12.90 -18.96 -12.45
C VAL A 45 -14.03 -19.33 -11.48
N GLN A 46 -13.77 -19.31 -10.18
CA GLN A 46 -14.79 -19.53 -9.15
C GLN A 46 -15.97 -18.58 -9.26
N ASP A 47 -15.71 -17.30 -9.55
CA ASP A 47 -16.77 -16.29 -9.69
C ASP A 47 -17.65 -16.57 -10.91
N LEU A 48 -17.05 -16.96 -12.04
CA LEU A 48 -17.77 -17.42 -13.23
C LEU A 48 -18.64 -18.66 -12.90
N LEU A 49 -18.06 -19.68 -12.27
CA LEU A 49 -18.78 -20.90 -11.91
C LEU A 49 -19.90 -20.63 -10.90
N LYS A 50 -19.72 -19.68 -9.99
CA LYS A 50 -20.77 -19.21 -9.08
C LYS A 50 -21.94 -18.59 -9.85
N TYR A 51 -21.64 -17.77 -10.87
CA TYR A 51 -22.67 -17.25 -11.76
C TYR A 51 -23.43 -18.37 -12.48
N CYS A 52 -22.72 -19.40 -12.94
CA CYS A 52 -23.34 -20.56 -13.60
C CYS A 52 -24.28 -21.34 -12.65
N VAL A 53 -23.91 -21.46 -11.37
CA VAL A 53 -24.83 -22.03 -10.35
C VAL A 53 -26.08 -21.17 -10.16
N GLN A 54 -25.92 -19.84 -10.11
CA GLN A 54 -27.04 -18.91 -9.95
C GLN A 54 -28.02 -18.91 -11.14
N ARG A 55 -27.57 -19.42 -12.29
CA ARG A 55 -28.36 -19.55 -13.54
C ARG A 55 -28.79 -20.98 -13.83
N ASP A 56 -28.61 -21.90 -12.88
CA ASP A 56 -28.94 -23.31 -13.01
C ASP A 56 -28.26 -24.05 -14.17
N TYR A 57 -27.12 -23.51 -14.66
CA TYR A 57 -26.29 -24.20 -15.67
C TYR A 57 -25.52 -25.38 -15.10
N ILE A 58 -25.18 -25.31 -13.82
CA ILE A 58 -24.55 -26.39 -13.03
C ILE A 58 -25.17 -26.41 -11.62
N GLN A 59 -25.19 -27.59 -10.99
CA GLN A 59 -25.79 -27.76 -9.67
C GLN A 59 -24.91 -27.21 -8.52
N SER A 60 -23.60 -27.25 -8.66
CA SER A 60 -22.67 -26.81 -7.62
C SER A 60 -21.38 -26.27 -8.25
N ASN A 61 -20.69 -25.38 -7.52
CA ASN A 61 -19.40 -24.85 -7.96
C ASN A 61 -18.29 -25.83 -7.59
N PRO A 62 -17.64 -26.51 -8.57
CA PRO A 62 -16.60 -27.49 -8.31
C PRO A 62 -15.31 -26.89 -7.74
N PHE A 63 -15.13 -25.56 -7.81
CA PHE A 63 -13.94 -24.88 -7.27
C PHE A 63 -14.16 -24.26 -5.89
N ARG A 64 -15.30 -24.53 -5.25
CA ARG A 64 -15.69 -23.84 -4.01
C ARG A 64 -14.72 -24.09 -2.85
N ASP A 65 -14.36 -25.35 -2.61
CA ASP A 65 -13.67 -25.79 -1.39
C ASP A 65 -12.25 -26.34 -1.68
N LEU A 66 -11.50 -25.68 -2.58
CA LEU A 66 -10.15 -26.11 -2.95
C LEU A 66 -9.15 -25.76 -1.85
N ASP A 67 -8.28 -26.72 -1.49
CA ASP A 67 -7.10 -26.43 -0.68
C ASP A 67 -5.95 -25.92 -1.56
N LEU A 68 -5.78 -24.61 -1.58
CA LEU A 68 -4.75 -23.93 -2.36
C LEU A 68 -3.52 -23.54 -1.50
N LYS A 69 -3.48 -23.90 -0.22
CA LYS A 69 -2.37 -23.54 0.67
C LYS A 69 -1.02 -24.10 0.22
N PRO A 70 -0.92 -25.33 -0.32
CA PRO A 70 0.36 -25.89 -0.73
C PRO A 70 0.96 -25.27 -1.98
N TYR A 71 0.15 -24.52 -2.76
CA TYR A 71 0.55 -24.02 -4.07
C TYR A 71 1.29 -22.68 -4.00
N GLY A 72 2.41 -22.59 -4.72
CA GLY A 72 3.16 -21.34 -4.90
C GLY A 72 3.90 -20.86 -3.65
N LYS A 73 4.67 -19.80 -3.82
CA LYS A 73 5.41 -19.17 -2.71
C LYS A 73 4.45 -18.53 -1.72
N GLN A 74 4.62 -18.86 -0.44
CA GLN A 74 3.86 -18.20 0.62
C GLN A 74 4.26 -16.74 0.74
N PRO A 75 3.33 -15.84 1.15
CA PRO A 75 3.64 -14.43 1.31
C PRO A 75 4.70 -14.24 2.39
N GLU A 76 5.79 -13.61 2.03
CA GLU A 76 6.81 -13.21 2.99
C GLU A 76 6.35 -12.01 3.81
N GLU A 77 6.63 -12.04 5.11
CA GLU A 77 6.30 -10.95 5.97
C GLU A 77 7.27 -9.77 5.76
N THR A 78 6.73 -8.58 5.48
CA THR A 78 7.53 -7.35 5.42
C THR A 78 7.85 -6.88 6.85
N TYR A 79 9.11 -6.53 7.14
CA TYR A 79 9.53 -6.03 8.45
C TYR A 79 9.67 -4.49 8.48
N PRO A 80 9.47 -3.85 9.66
CA PRO A 80 9.76 -2.44 9.83
C PRO A 80 11.27 -2.18 9.83
N PHE A 81 11.67 -0.95 9.50
CA PHE A 81 13.08 -0.52 9.62
C PHE A 81 13.45 -0.24 11.06
N GLU A 82 14.64 -0.66 11.46
CA GLU A 82 15.23 -0.32 12.75
C GLU A 82 15.72 1.14 12.77
N LYS A 83 15.96 1.70 13.97
CA LYS A 83 16.42 3.09 14.13
C LYS A 83 17.76 3.34 13.43
N SER A 84 18.70 2.39 13.50
CA SER A 84 19.98 2.45 12.79
C SER A 84 19.82 2.42 11.28
N GLU A 85 18.88 1.61 10.77
CA GLU A 85 18.59 1.55 9.34
C GLU A 85 17.93 2.83 8.83
N LEU A 86 16.99 3.41 9.59
CA LEU A 86 16.43 4.72 9.26
C LEU A 86 17.53 5.78 9.20
N LYS A 87 18.47 5.76 10.16
CA LYS A 87 19.59 6.67 10.12
C LYS A 87 20.44 6.48 8.85
N ALA A 88 20.75 5.24 8.48
CA ALA A 88 21.49 4.94 7.25
C ALA A 88 20.72 5.41 5.99
N ILE A 89 19.42 5.10 5.91
CA ILE A 89 18.58 5.52 4.80
C ILE A 89 18.58 7.05 4.64
N PHE A 90 18.39 7.79 5.71
CA PHE A 90 18.30 9.26 5.64
C PHE A 90 19.67 9.98 5.65
N THR A 91 20.76 9.26 5.85
CA THR A 91 22.12 9.77 5.62
C THR A 91 22.54 9.60 4.15
N HIS A 92 21.91 8.71 3.41
CA HIS A 92 22.20 8.52 1.98
C HIS A 92 21.83 9.77 1.17
N ASP A 93 22.59 10.04 0.12
CA ASP A 93 22.40 11.18 -0.78
C ASP A 93 21.31 10.87 -1.82
N TRP A 94 20.07 10.91 -1.38
CA TRP A 94 18.91 10.79 -2.24
C TRP A 94 18.72 12.06 -3.06
N ASN A 95 18.21 11.94 -4.28
CA ASN A 95 17.67 13.12 -4.95
C ASN A 95 16.54 13.75 -4.10
N PRO A 96 16.28 15.08 -4.26
CA PRO A 96 15.33 15.79 -3.40
C PRO A 96 13.91 15.19 -3.41
N GLN A 97 13.45 14.69 -4.56
CA GLN A 97 12.13 14.08 -4.73
C GLN A 97 12.01 12.78 -3.93
N ASP A 98 12.97 11.86 -4.07
CA ASP A 98 12.95 10.58 -3.39
C ASP A 98 13.08 10.76 -1.88
N ARG A 99 13.97 11.66 -1.44
CA ARG A 99 14.12 12.01 -0.03
C ARG A 99 12.81 12.50 0.57
N LEU A 100 12.11 13.41 -0.12
CA LEU A 100 10.83 13.93 0.32
C LEU A 100 9.77 12.81 0.39
N LEU A 101 9.68 11.95 -0.62
CA LEU A 101 8.76 10.82 -0.62
C LEU A 101 9.00 9.90 0.57
N LEU A 102 10.26 9.49 0.81
CA LEU A 102 10.62 8.62 1.94
C LEU A 102 10.30 9.27 3.27
N SER A 103 10.50 10.60 3.40
CA SER A 103 10.16 11.37 4.59
C SER A 103 8.64 11.38 4.84
N ILE A 104 7.84 11.57 3.80
CA ILE A 104 6.37 11.46 3.89
C ILE A 104 5.96 10.04 4.29
N LEU A 105 6.52 9.01 3.66
CA LEU A 105 6.17 7.62 3.95
C LEU A 105 6.43 7.24 5.40
N VAL A 106 7.57 7.64 5.97
CA VAL A 106 7.95 7.28 7.35
C VAL A 106 7.18 8.07 8.40
N THR A 107 6.76 9.30 8.08
CA THR A 107 6.05 10.17 9.03
C THR A 107 4.54 10.06 8.98
N THR A 108 3.98 9.46 7.93
CA THR A 108 2.53 9.36 7.72
C THR A 108 2.03 7.93 7.57
N GLY A 109 2.91 6.99 7.23
CA GLY A 109 2.54 5.63 6.90
C GLY A 109 1.64 5.50 5.67
N MET A 110 1.62 6.48 4.75
CA MET A 110 0.89 6.40 3.48
C MET A 110 1.37 5.23 2.63
N ARG A 111 0.51 4.75 1.70
CA ARG A 111 0.98 3.81 0.68
C ARG A 111 1.86 4.55 -0.35
N PRO A 112 2.87 3.90 -0.93
CA PRO A 112 3.74 4.56 -1.92
C PRO A 112 2.97 5.24 -3.06
N SER A 113 1.96 4.57 -3.63
CA SER A 113 1.11 5.16 -4.68
C SER A 113 0.25 6.35 -4.20
N GLU A 114 -0.21 6.32 -2.95
CA GLU A 114 -0.95 7.44 -2.37
C GLU A 114 -0.04 8.67 -2.21
N ALA A 115 1.16 8.46 -1.67
CA ALA A 115 2.14 9.53 -1.48
C ALA A 115 2.67 10.07 -2.82
N GLY A 116 3.06 9.21 -3.75
CA GLY A 116 3.57 9.61 -5.06
C GLY A 116 2.54 10.31 -5.96
N ASN A 117 1.26 10.17 -5.64
CA ASN A 117 0.17 10.85 -6.35
C ASN A 117 -0.33 12.11 -5.62
N LEU A 118 0.37 12.60 -4.60
CA LEU A 118 0.00 13.84 -3.93
C LEU A 118 0.08 15.05 -4.87
N THR A 119 -0.86 15.97 -4.69
CA THR A 119 -0.90 17.24 -5.39
C THR A 119 -1.06 18.39 -4.40
N TRP A 120 -0.67 19.59 -4.79
CA TRP A 120 -0.77 20.79 -3.98
C TRP A 120 -2.23 21.20 -3.72
N GLU A 121 -3.15 20.83 -4.60
CA GLU A 121 -4.59 21.08 -4.42
C GLU A 121 -5.17 20.26 -3.26
N ARG A 122 -4.46 19.22 -2.82
CA ARG A 122 -4.84 18.38 -1.68
C ARG A 122 -4.17 18.80 -0.37
N PHE A 123 -3.28 19.78 -0.44
CA PHE A 123 -2.60 20.32 0.73
C PHE A 123 -3.45 21.41 1.37
N ASN A 124 -3.59 21.35 2.68
CA ASN A 124 -4.29 22.34 3.48
C ASN A 124 -3.45 22.73 4.70
N ASP A 125 -3.41 24.02 5.03
CA ASP A 125 -2.70 24.61 6.15
C ASP A 125 -3.51 25.72 6.86
N THR A 126 -4.77 25.93 6.47
CA THR A 126 -5.59 27.05 6.91
C THR A 126 -6.80 26.64 7.78
N GLU A 127 -7.36 25.46 7.59
CA GLU A 127 -8.63 25.07 8.23
C GLU A 127 -8.49 24.69 9.71
N HIS A 128 -7.30 24.26 10.17
CA HIS A 128 -7.07 23.76 11.52
C HIS A 128 -5.90 24.47 12.20
N GLU A 129 -6.02 25.77 12.44
CA GLU A 129 -5.05 26.57 13.23
C GLU A 129 -3.57 26.38 12.79
N GLY A 130 -3.33 26.32 11.48
CA GLY A 130 -1.99 26.13 10.91
C GLY A 130 -1.48 24.67 10.92
N ILE A 131 -2.30 23.69 11.28
CA ILE A 131 -1.95 22.28 11.11
C ILE A 131 -1.93 21.95 9.62
N ARG A 132 -0.76 21.53 9.15
CA ARG A 132 -0.58 21.10 7.76
C ARG A 132 -1.06 19.65 7.57
N TYR A 133 -1.83 19.40 6.53
CA TYR A 133 -2.27 18.06 6.19
C TYR A 133 -2.55 17.90 4.69
N PHE A 134 -2.53 16.64 4.20
CA PHE A 134 -3.04 16.29 2.89
C PHE A 134 -4.40 15.60 3.01
N THR A 135 -5.27 15.84 2.04
CA THR A 135 -6.48 15.04 1.85
C THR A 135 -6.21 13.94 0.83
N THR A 136 -6.64 12.72 1.13
CA THR A 136 -6.60 11.60 0.18
C THR A 136 -7.98 11.35 -0.45
N LEU A 137 -8.88 12.32 -0.34
CA LEU A 137 -10.20 12.27 -0.96
C LEU A 137 -10.06 12.32 -2.49
N ASN A 138 -10.75 11.43 -3.19
CA ASN A 138 -10.91 11.58 -4.63
C ASN A 138 -11.76 12.81 -4.89
N THR A 139 -11.22 13.77 -5.61
CA THR A 139 -12.05 14.73 -6.32
C THR A 139 -12.73 14.01 -7.48
N ALA A 140 -13.95 14.46 -7.85
CA ALA A 140 -14.76 13.79 -8.87
C ALA A 140 -14.09 13.67 -10.25
N ASP A 141 -13.01 14.43 -10.48
CA ASP A 141 -12.30 14.51 -11.76
C ASP A 141 -11.13 13.52 -11.91
N GLU A 142 -10.77 12.77 -10.86
CA GLU A 142 -9.67 11.83 -10.97
C GLU A 142 -10.16 10.39 -11.14
N LYS A 143 -9.87 9.79 -12.30
CA LYS A 143 -10.09 8.37 -12.60
C LYS A 143 -9.27 7.40 -11.71
N VAL A 144 -8.63 7.89 -10.66
CA VAL A 144 -7.85 7.06 -9.75
C VAL A 144 -8.78 6.20 -8.91
N ARG A 145 -8.85 4.92 -9.22
CA ARG A 145 -9.56 3.92 -8.40
C ARG A 145 -8.94 3.84 -7.01
N VAL A 146 -9.59 4.42 -6.02
CA VAL A 146 -9.20 4.20 -4.62
C VAL A 146 -9.55 2.77 -4.24
N LYS A 147 -8.55 2.00 -3.87
CA LYS A 147 -8.68 0.56 -3.58
C LYS A 147 -9.77 0.25 -2.52
N ASN A 148 -10.08 1.17 -1.61
CA ASN A 148 -11.07 1.00 -0.55
C ASN A 148 -11.65 2.35 -0.09
N SER A 149 -12.87 2.39 0.44
CA SER A 149 -13.49 3.59 1.05
C SER A 149 -12.68 4.20 2.20
N GLY A 150 -11.92 3.41 2.96
CA GLY A 150 -10.99 3.89 3.99
C GLY A 150 -9.74 4.62 3.46
N SER A 151 -9.56 4.71 2.14
CA SER A 151 -8.50 5.52 1.55
C SER A 151 -8.82 7.01 1.54
N LYS A 152 -10.08 7.40 1.73
CA LYS A 152 -10.52 8.80 1.85
C LYS A 152 -10.31 9.27 3.29
N ARG A 153 -9.28 10.07 3.52
CA ARG A 153 -8.93 10.55 4.86
C ARG A 153 -8.08 11.80 4.84
N PHE A 154 -7.93 12.42 5.98
CA PHE A 154 -6.93 13.46 6.24
C PHE A 154 -5.64 12.81 6.74
N VAL A 155 -4.50 13.29 6.26
CA VAL A 155 -3.17 12.82 6.66
C VAL A 155 -2.38 14.03 7.15
N PRO A 156 -2.28 14.27 8.47
CA PRO A 156 -1.51 15.37 8.98
C PRO A 156 -0.02 15.17 8.70
N ILE A 157 0.69 16.30 8.59
CA ILE A 157 2.12 16.36 8.29
C ILE A 157 2.86 16.62 9.59
N HIS A 158 3.91 15.83 9.83
CA HIS A 158 4.77 16.02 11.01
C HIS A 158 5.34 17.44 11.04
N PRO A 159 5.39 18.13 12.21
CA PRO A 159 5.87 19.51 12.28
C PRO A 159 7.29 19.69 11.75
N ASP A 160 8.18 18.71 11.96
CA ASP A 160 9.58 18.76 11.51
C ASP A 160 9.76 18.38 10.05
N LEU A 161 8.71 17.91 9.36
CA LEU A 161 8.82 17.60 7.94
C LEU A 161 8.80 18.90 7.11
N GLN A 162 9.90 19.17 6.43
CA GLN A 162 9.98 20.29 5.50
C GLN A 162 9.39 19.92 4.15
N LEU A 163 8.44 20.73 3.68
CA LEU A 163 7.90 20.64 2.33
C LEU A 163 8.56 21.70 1.46
N PRO A 164 8.69 21.46 0.15
CA PRO A 164 9.11 22.52 -0.79
C PRO A 164 8.08 23.66 -0.79
N ALA A 165 8.46 24.78 -1.40
CA ALA A 165 7.56 25.91 -1.57
C ALA A 165 6.26 25.47 -2.26
N ARG A 166 5.11 25.94 -1.75
CA ARG A 166 3.79 25.60 -2.32
C ARG A 166 3.71 26.01 -3.80
N SER A 167 3.19 25.11 -4.60
CA SER A 167 3.02 25.28 -6.04
C SER A 167 1.61 24.80 -6.45
N THR A 168 1.45 24.39 -7.69
CA THR A 168 0.25 23.78 -8.27
C THR A 168 0.58 22.43 -8.86
N GLY A 169 -0.42 21.58 -9.02
CA GLY A 169 -0.27 20.26 -9.63
C GLY A 169 0.43 19.25 -8.72
N ARG A 170 1.15 18.31 -9.34
CA ARG A 170 1.77 17.18 -8.65
C ARG A 170 2.93 17.62 -7.75
N LEU A 171 3.04 16.95 -6.60
CA LEU A 171 4.17 17.09 -5.70
C LEU A 171 5.41 16.30 -6.18
N PHE A 172 5.20 15.26 -6.99
CA PHE A 172 6.20 14.33 -7.48
C PHE A 172 6.03 14.03 -8.97
N ASP A 173 7.14 13.81 -9.67
CA ASP A 173 7.19 13.56 -11.12
C ASP A 173 7.29 12.07 -11.49
N TYR A 174 7.00 11.17 -10.54
CA TYR A 174 7.01 9.73 -10.84
C TYR A 174 6.02 9.39 -11.95
N GLU A 175 6.41 8.52 -12.86
CA GLU A 175 5.55 8.02 -13.92
C GLU A 175 4.35 7.25 -13.34
N LYS A 176 3.21 7.40 -14.01
CA LYS A 176 1.99 6.68 -13.68
C LYS A 176 1.78 5.55 -14.67
N ASN A 177 1.41 4.37 -14.18
CA ASN A 177 0.95 3.28 -15.03
C ASN A 177 -0.45 3.56 -15.61
N GLU A 178 -0.99 2.64 -16.41
CA GLU A 178 -2.32 2.75 -17.04
C GLU A 178 -3.46 2.96 -16.03
N ASP A 179 -3.31 2.48 -14.80
CA ASP A 179 -4.25 2.69 -13.69
C ASP A 179 -4.07 4.05 -12.98
N GLY A 180 -3.14 4.89 -13.43
CA GLY A 180 -2.82 6.17 -12.83
C GLY A 180 -2.00 6.08 -11.53
N LEU A 181 -1.32 4.95 -11.27
CA LEU A 181 -0.56 4.70 -10.05
C LEU A 181 0.96 4.81 -10.29
N SER A 182 1.65 5.55 -9.42
CA SER A 182 3.11 5.75 -9.48
C SER A 182 3.93 4.69 -8.74
N ALA A 183 3.30 3.70 -8.10
CA ALA A 183 4.01 2.74 -7.25
C ALA A 183 5.08 1.90 -7.99
N THR A 184 4.87 1.61 -9.27
CA THR A 184 5.82 0.83 -10.07
C THR A 184 7.09 1.62 -10.33
N ASP A 185 6.97 2.88 -10.75
CA ASP A 185 8.10 3.75 -11.02
C ASP A 185 8.87 4.09 -9.74
N ILE A 186 8.16 4.43 -8.64
CA ILE A 186 8.75 4.56 -7.29
C ILE A 186 9.55 3.31 -6.91
N GLY A 187 9.00 2.12 -7.20
CA GLY A 187 9.69 0.86 -6.94
C GLY A 187 10.99 0.73 -7.73
N HIS A 188 10.97 1.04 -9.02
CA HIS A 188 12.13 0.96 -9.90
C HIS A 188 13.25 1.94 -9.48
N GLN A 189 12.90 3.15 -9.07
CA GLN A 189 13.88 4.18 -8.70
C GLN A 189 14.46 3.94 -7.30
N ILE A 190 13.63 3.63 -6.31
CA ILE A 190 14.03 3.63 -4.90
C ILE A 190 14.50 2.25 -4.42
N LEU A 191 13.88 1.15 -4.85
CA LEU A 191 14.12 -0.16 -4.25
C LEU A 191 15.55 -0.68 -4.41
N PRO A 192 16.24 -0.51 -5.56
CA PRO A 192 17.65 -0.92 -5.69
C PRO A 192 18.57 -0.22 -4.70
N ILE A 193 18.39 1.10 -4.53
CA ILE A 193 19.19 1.91 -3.60
C ILE A 193 18.85 1.50 -2.15
N LEU A 194 17.58 1.32 -1.84
CA LEU A 194 17.13 0.91 -0.52
C LEU A 194 17.73 -0.44 -0.11
N HIS A 195 17.77 -1.42 -1.02
CA HIS A 195 18.38 -2.73 -0.77
C HIS A 195 19.90 -2.67 -0.67
N TYR A 196 20.54 -1.73 -1.36
CA TYR A 196 21.97 -1.48 -1.17
C TYR A 196 22.28 -0.95 0.24
N ILE A 197 21.45 -0.05 0.77
CA ILE A 197 21.61 0.52 2.12
C ILE A 197 21.19 -0.48 3.21
N VAL A 198 20.09 -1.20 2.99
CA VAL A 198 19.52 -2.18 3.93
C VAL A 198 19.33 -3.50 3.18
N PRO A 199 20.36 -4.36 3.12
CA PRO A 199 20.35 -5.62 2.37
C PRO A 199 19.55 -6.71 3.12
N HIS A 200 18.22 -6.53 3.21
CA HIS A 200 17.31 -7.44 3.87
C HIS A 200 16.14 -7.80 2.94
N PRO A 201 15.90 -9.09 2.62
CA PRO A 201 14.91 -9.51 1.61
C PRO A 201 13.49 -9.06 1.94
N ASN A 202 13.14 -9.01 3.23
CA ASN A 202 11.79 -8.69 3.68
C ASN A 202 11.61 -7.22 4.08
N LYS A 203 12.55 -6.34 3.70
CA LYS A 203 12.43 -4.89 3.86
C LYS A 203 12.38 -4.21 2.50
N ASN A 204 11.37 -3.38 2.31
CA ASN A 204 11.11 -2.69 1.06
C ASN A 204 10.37 -1.37 1.34
N ILE A 205 9.90 -0.68 0.31
CA ILE A 205 9.22 0.61 0.46
C ILE A 205 7.96 0.51 1.36
N ARG A 206 7.27 -0.64 1.39
CA ARG A 206 6.13 -0.85 2.30
C ARG A 206 6.55 -0.94 3.77
N SER A 207 7.82 -1.22 4.03
CA SER A 207 8.38 -1.24 5.39
C SER A 207 8.24 0.09 6.11
N PHE A 208 8.27 1.22 5.40
CA PHE A 208 8.05 2.54 5.98
C PHE A 208 6.71 2.64 6.70
N ARG A 209 5.66 2.06 6.14
CA ARG A 209 4.34 2.04 6.78
C ARG A 209 4.31 1.17 8.04
N LYS A 210 4.99 0.02 8.05
CA LYS A 210 5.16 -0.80 9.26
C LYS A 210 6.00 -0.07 10.32
N THR A 211 7.03 0.64 9.86
CA THR A 211 7.87 1.49 10.72
C THR A 211 7.07 2.61 11.37
N PHE A 212 6.28 3.35 10.60
CA PHE A 212 5.38 4.37 11.12
C PHE A 212 4.46 3.82 12.23
N LYS A 213 3.79 2.70 11.97
CA LYS A 213 2.91 2.05 12.97
C LYS A 213 3.66 1.61 14.21
N ARG A 214 4.89 1.10 14.07
CA ARG A 214 5.75 0.77 15.21
C ARG A 214 6.13 2.02 16.01
N MET A 215 6.60 3.07 15.35
CA MET A 215 6.93 4.34 16.00
C MET A 215 5.73 4.93 16.78
N CYS A 216 4.52 4.82 16.21
CA CYS A 216 3.30 5.22 16.91
C CYS A 216 3.08 4.39 18.19
N ARG A 217 3.17 3.07 18.11
CA ARG A 217 3.02 2.18 19.29
C ARG A 217 4.08 2.46 20.35
N ASP A 218 5.33 2.65 19.96
CA ASP A 218 6.45 2.95 20.85
C ASP A 218 6.26 4.27 21.61
N ARG A 219 5.42 5.18 21.07
CA ARG A 219 5.05 6.47 21.67
C ARG A 219 3.67 6.46 22.35
N GLY A 220 3.06 5.29 22.52
CA GLY A 220 1.76 5.15 23.17
C GLY A 220 0.62 5.79 22.37
N VAL A 221 0.73 5.86 21.05
CA VAL A 221 -0.36 6.29 20.17
C VAL A 221 -1.35 5.14 20.01
N GLU A 222 -2.60 5.39 20.32
CA GLU A 222 -3.66 4.39 20.22
C GLU A 222 -3.81 3.84 18.78
N GLU A 223 -4.14 2.56 18.69
CA GLU A 223 -4.27 1.88 17.40
C GLU A 223 -5.28 2.55 16.48
N GLU A 224 -6.41 3.00 17.03
CA GLU A 224 -7.44 3.71 16.28
C GLU A 224 -6.91 4.96 15.60
N VAL A 225 -6.00 5.70 16.26
CA VAL A 225 -5.43 6.95 15.74
C VAL A 225 -4.49 6.65 14.57
N HIS A 226 -3.51 5.76 14.76
CA HIS A 226 -2.59 5.47 13.66
C HIS A 226 -3.26 4.69 12.53
N ASP A 227 -4.34 3.96 12.76
CA ASP A 227 -5.15 3.32 11.73
C ASP A 227 -5.97 4.32 10.93
N ALA A 228 -6.51 5.37 11.59
CA ALA A 228 -7.15 6.48 10.91
C ALA A 228 -6.17 7.19 9.96
N ILE A 229 -4.95 7.49 10.42
CA ILE A 229 -3.90 8.12 9.61
C ILE A 229 -3.53 7.23 8.41
N THR A 230 -3.31 5.95 8.65
CA THR A 230 -2.88 5.01 7.61
C THR A 230 -4.02 4.53 6.70
N GLY A 231 -5.28 4.71 7.07
CA GLY A 231 -6.45 4.21 6.33
C GLY A 231 -6.57 2.68 6.37
N HIS A 232 -6.27 2.08 7.50
CA HIS A 232 -6.69 0.70 7.75
C HIS A 232 -8.18 0.66 8.09
N ARG A 233 -8.91 -0.30 7.49
CA ARG A 233 -10.26 -0.57 7.93
C ARG A 233 -10.18 -1.15 9.34
N GLN A 234 -10.72 -0.43 10.29
CA GLN A 234 -11.10 -1.06 11.54
C GLN A 234 -12.25 -2.02 11.24
N SER A 235 -12.24 -3.18 11.86
CA SER A 235 -13.42 -4.04 12.01
C SER A 235 -14.39 -3.34 12.96
N ALA A 236 -14.86 -2.15 12.59
CA ALA A 236 -15.62 -1.28 13.44
C ALA A 236 -17.09 -1.44 13.18
N SER A 237 -17.84 -1.56 14.27
CA SER A 237 -19.26 -1.28 14.34
C SER A 237 -19.65 -0.10 13.44
N ALA A 238 -20.71 -0.30 12.62
CA ALA A 238 -21.25 0.67 11.67
C ALA A 238 -21.53 2.08 12.26
N SER A 239 -21.55 2.21 13.57
CA SER A 239 -21.79 3.44 14.32
C SER A 239 -20.69 4.50 14.14
N ARG A 240 -19.41 4.13 13.97
CA ARG A 240 -18.31 5.09 13.82
C ARG A 240 -18.08 5.57 12.38
N ALA A 241 -18.49 4.81 11.39
CA ALA A 241 -18.40 5.20 9.98
C ALA A 241 -19.28 6.42 9.64
N ASN A 242 -20.30 6.69 10.45
CA ASN A 242 -21.29 7.76 10.23
C ASN A 242 -20.95 9.08 10.94
N TYR A 243 -19.92 9.12 11.81
CA TYR A 243 -19.53 10.35 12.53
C TYR A 243 -18.15 10.84 12.11
N GLY A 244 -18.03 11.41 10.92
CA GLY A 244 -16.97 12.36 10.53
C GLY A 244 -15.50 11.93 10.61
N GLY A 245 -15.16 10.68 10.96
CA GLY A 245 -13.77 10.23 11.09
C GLY A 245 -13.03 10.86 12.30
N MET A 246 -11.76 10.51 12.46
CA MET A 246 -10.91 11.10 13.49
C MET A 246 -10.45 12.51 13.08
N GLY A 247 -10.60 13.49 13.97
CA GLY A 247 -10.26 14.89 13.70
C GLY A 247 -8.76 15.10 13.45
N VAL A 248 -8.42 16.00 12.53
CA VAL A 248 -7.03 16.36 12.18
C VAL A 248 -6.18 16.74 13.39
N PRO A 249 -6.68 17.56 14.38
CA PRO A 249 -5.88 17.93 15.55
C PRO A 249 -5.47 16.73 16.41
N VAL A 250 -6.34 15.72 16.57
CA VAL A 250 -6.04 14.51 17.35
C VAL A 250 -4.93 13.71 16.67
N MET A 251 -5.04 13.51 15.36
CA MET A 251 -4.03 12.82 14.56
C MET A 251 -2.71 13.58 14.52
N PHE A 252 -2.75 14.90 14.42
CA PHE A 252 -1.55 15.75 14.45
C PHE A 252 -0.82 15.66 15.79
N LYS A 253 -1.56 15.76 16.93
CA LYS A 253 -1.00 15.57 18.26
C LYS A 253 -0.32 14.20 18.42
N ALA A 254 -0.86 13.18 17.79
CA ALA A 254 -0.28 11.84 17.81
C ALA A 254 1.04 11.75 17.04
N ILE A 255 1.07 12.24 15.79
CA ILE A 255 2.30 12.18 14.98
C ILE A 255 3.40 13.11 15.51
N SER A 256 3.05 14.23 16.13
CA SER A 256 4.03 15.14 16.73
C SER A 256 4.83 14.52 17.90
N LYS A 257 4.41 13.36 18.41
CA LYS A 257 5.18 12.59 19.41
C LYS A 257 6.29 11.73 18.81
N LEU A 258 6.29 11.53 17.50
CA LEU A 258 7.25 10.64 16.84
C LEU A 258 8.65 11.23 16.87
N ASP A 259 9.65 10.39 17.14
CA ASP A 259 11.05 10.77 17.00
C ASP A 259 11.47 10.64 15.53
N VAL A 260 11.57 11.76 14.86
CA VAL A 260 11.99 11.88 13.46
C VAL A 260 13.33 12.55 13.30
N SER A 261 14.17 12.55 14.33
CA SER A 261 15.49 13.18 14.35
C SER A 261 16.42 12.72 13.20
N PHE A 262 16.18 11.53 12.64
CA PHE A 262 16.89 11.03 11.47
C PHE A 262 16.60 11.82 10.19
N LEU A 263 15.54 12.60 10.11
CA LEU A 263 15.22 13.44 8.94
C LEU A 263 16.18 14.64 8.82
N THR A 264 16.69 15.15 9.94
CA THR A 264 17.50 16.36 10.04
C THR A 264 19.00 16.10 9.94
N ILE A 265 19.41 14.85 9.69
CA ILE A 265 20.82 14.51 9.51
C ILE A 265 21.32 15.25 8.27
N LYS A 266 22.10 16.33 8.49
CA LYS A 266 22.84 16.99 7.42
C LYS A 266 23.85 16.00 6.85
N LEU A 267 23.90 15.89 5.52
CA LEU A 267 25.04 15.27 4.86
C LEU A 267 26.29 16.01 5.35
N ILE A 268 27.17 15.30 6.02
CA ILE A 268 28.52 15.84 6.31
C ILE A 268 29.13 15.95 4.93
N SER A 269 29.33 17.19 4.44
CA SER A 269 30.10 17.46 3.23
C SER A 269 31.46 16.78 3.43
N LYS A 270 31.79 15.82 2.59
CA LYS A 270 33.17 15.38 2.46
C LYS A 270 33.89 16.52 1.75
N ASP A 271 34.56 17.35 2.56
CA ASP A 271 35.61 18.23 2.06
C ASP A 271 36.77 17.38 1.51
#